data_194cea073de62ff60a4a4b5ddd08b358
#
_entry.id   194cea073de62ff60a4a4b5ddd08b358
#
_cell.length_a   1.000
_cell.length_b   1.000
_cell.length_c   1.000
_cell.angle_alpha   90.00
_cell.angle_beta   90.00
_cell.angle_gamma   90.00
#
_symmetry.space_group_name_H-M   'P 1'
#
loop_
_entity.id
_entity.type
_entity.pdbx_description
1 polymer ?
#
loop_
_entity_poly.entity_id
_entity_poly.type
_entity_poly.pdbx_seq_one_letter_code
_entity_poly.pdbx_strand_id
1 'polypeptide(L)'
;MVTFCMEHNWLLGLYNEAAQEDIFGKQPYIVAPGALAPRGKAVPVEGGYRVTGRWEWGTGVMHADWVMVGALTPSAAGDAQELCMFIIPIAQAQVIDTWQTAGMVGTGSNDIAVENVFVPSHRRQNIMAMRAGDSPGAKLHGTATYAMPMLPVLGLTAAAPAVGGARRAVALFQERLSQRAVYGTTTKLAEKPTSHVRLGLLRGRADALAAKLKQVARDVMAWGESGQVCPELERAALRVQIGAIVRESRDIVRDAMEASGAHAHFLDNPLQRIHRDVHTLSCHTVFDLDLACEQYGRLLLDLPANAPV
;
A
#
# COMPACT_ATOMS: atom_id res chain seq x y z
N MET A 1 5.64 -0.01 7.68
CA MET A 1 6.82 -0.60 7.02
C MET A 1 6.68 -2.12 6.82
N VAL A 2 6.52 -2.94 7.86
CA VAL A 2 6.46 -4.42 7.73
C VAL A 2 5.48 -4.90 6.65
N THR A 3 4.26 -4.37 6.61
CA THR A 3 3.23 -4.75 5.63
C THR A 3 3.68 -4.52 4.19
N PHE A 4 4.30 -3.38 3.93
CA PHE A 4 4.86 -3.06 2.61
C PHE A 4 6.04 -3.97 2.24
N CYS A 5 6.92 -4.29 3.19
CA CYS A 5 8.01 -5.23 2.92
C CYS A 5 7.50 -6.64 2.58
N MET A 6 6.43 -7.10 3.23
CA MET A 6 5.80 -8.39 2.90
C MET A 6 5.14 -8.37 1.52
N GLU A 7 4.44 -7.29 1.19
CA GLU A 7 3.83 -7.06 -0.11
C GLU A 7 4.86 -7.04 -1.23
N HIS A 8 6.00 -6.39 -1.01
CA HIS A 8 7.10 -6.36 -1.98
C HIS A 8 7.66 -7.76 -2.25
N ASN A 9 7.77 -8.63 -1.24
CA ASN A 9 8.18 -10.02 -1.46
C ASN A 9 7.13 -10.79 -2.29
N TRP A 10 5.84 -10.52 -2.09
CA TRP A 10 4.79 -11.07 -2.95
C TRP A 10 4.93 -10.57 -4.40
N LEU A 11 5.19 -9.27 -4.63
CA LEU A 11 5.44 -8.72 -5.97
C LEU A 11 6.63 -9.39 -6.65
N LEU A 12 7.72 -9.64 -5.92
CA LEU A 12 8.90 -10.32 -6.44
C LEU A 12 8.62 -11.77 -6.82
N GLY A 13 7.71 -12.44 -6.09
CA GLY A 13 7.21 -13.76 -6.45
C GLY A 13 6.43 -13.82 -7.78
N LEU A 14 6.04 -12.67 -8.35
CA LEU A 14 5.41 -12.59 -9.68
C LEU A 14 6.42 -12.63 -10.84
N TYR A 15 7.71 -12.53 -10.57
CA TYR A 15 8.76 -12.62 -11.60
C TYR A 15 9.04 -14.06 -12.03
N ASN A 16 9.82 -14.22 -13.09
CA ASN A 16 10.28 -15.52 -13.54
C ASN A 16 11.27 -16.16 -12.56
N GLU A 17 11.53 -17.46 -12.72
CA GLU A 17 12.39 -18.26 -11.85
C GLU A 17 13.80 -17.69 -11.72
N ALA A 18 14.43 -17.29 -12.84
CA ALA A 18 15.79 -16.75 -12.81
C ALA A 18 15.90 -15.46 -12.01
N ALA A 19 14.88 -14.58 -12.06
CA ALA A 19 14.85 -13.38 -11.21
C ALA A 19 14.66 -13.73 -9.74
N GLN A 20 13.80 -14.69 -9.43
CA GLN A 20 13.58 -15.15 -8.05
C GLN A 20 14.83 -15.82 -7.47
N GLU A 21 15.57 -16.59 -8.27
CA GLU A 21 16.85 -17.18 -7.85
C GLU A 21 17.89 -16.11 -7.52
N ASP A 22 18.04 -15.08 -8.37
CA ASP A 22 18.92 -13.94 -8.10
C ASP A 22 18.58 -13.24 -6.78
N ILE A 23 17.31 -13.11 -6.45
CA ILE A 23 16.80 -12.33 -5.32
C ILE A 23 16.80 -13.15 -4.04
N PHE A 24 16.26 -14.37 -4.08
CA PHE A 24 16.00 -15.20 -2.91
C PHE A 24 17.00 -16.33 -2.73
N GLY A 25 17.90 -16.57 -3.69
CA GLY A 25 18.85 -17.69 -3.63
C GLY A 25 19.80 -17.68 -2.42
N LYS A 26 19.96 -16.51 -1.76
CA LYS A 26 20.81 -16.37 -0.56
C LYS A 26 20.01 -16.26 0.73
N GLN A 27 18.75 -15.81 0.67
CA GLN A 27 17.92 -15.58 1.85
C GLN A 27 16.43 -15.66 1.47
N PRO A 28 15.56 -16.17 2.37
CA PRO A 28 14.15 -16.46 2.04
C PRO A 28 13.25 -15.21 1.98
N TYR A 29 13.76 -14.04 2.35
CA TYR A 29 13.04 -12.76 2.27
C TYR A 29 14.04 -11.63 2.06
N ILE A 30 13.59 -10.55 1.48
CA ILE A 30 14.41 -9.34 1.26
C ILE A 30 13.59 -8.07 1.53
N VAL A 31 14.28 -6.96 1.69
CA VAL A 31 13.66 -5.63 1.66
C VAL A 31 13.90 -5.02 0.28
N ALA A 32 12.81 -4.82 -0.47
CA ALA A 32 12.86 -4.25 -1.81
C ALA A 32 11.72 -3.25 -2.01
N PRO A 33 11.91 -1.97 -1.71
CA PRO A 33 10.91 -0.95 -2.00
C PRO A 33 10.52 -0.94 -3.47
N GLY A 34 9.21 -0.73 -3.73
CA GLY A 34 8.63 -0.68 -5.06
C GLY A 34 8.08 0.71 -5.39
N ALA A 35 8.54 1.31 -6.49
CA ALA A 35 8.00 2.52 -7.05
C ALA A 35 7.49 2.26 -8.47
N LEU A 36 6.16 2.00 -8.59
CA LEU A 36 5.53 1.60 -9.85
C LEU A 36 5.37 2.73 -10.87
N ALA A 37 5.49 4.00 -10.44
CA ALA A 37 5.31 5.14 -11.33
C ALA A 37 6.29 5.08 -12.50
N PRO A 38 5.86 5.40 -13.75
CA PRO A 38 6.71 5.34 -14.95
C PRO A 38 7.67 6.53 -15.06
N ARG A 39 8.44 6.78 -14.02
CA ARG A 39 9.36 7.92 -13.93
C ARG A 39 10.73 7.63 -14.51
N GLY A 40 11.02 6.37 -14.85
CA GLY A 40 12.25 5.94 -15.47
C GLY A 40 12.12 5.68 -16.96
N LYS A 41 13.27 5.63 -17.63
CA LYS A 41 13.45 5.18 -19.00
C LYS A 41 14.35 3.96 -19.01
N ALA A 42 13.94 2.93 -19.73
CA ALA A 42 14.75 1.73 -19.94
C ALA A 42 15.02 1.55 -21.45
N VAL A 43 16.28 1.60 -21.83
CA VAL A 43 16.72 1.44 -23.22
C VAL A 43 17.18 0.00 -23.42
N PRO A 44 16.63 -0.76 -24.38
CA PRO A 44 17.10 -2.10 -24.70
C PRO A 44 18.56 -2.09 -25.15
N VAL A 45 19.31 -3.06 -24.65
CA VAL A 45 20.71 -3.34 -25.06
C VAL A 45 20.87 -4.87 -25.13
N GLU A 46 21.99 -5.34 -25.63
CA GLU A 46 22.29 -6.77 -25.67
C GLU A 46 22.20 -7.38 -24.25
N GLY A 47 21.39 -8.42 -24.08
CA GLY A 47 21.20 -9.15 -22.83
C GLY A 47 20.30 -8.48 -21.78
N GLY A 48 19.83 -7.23 -22.02
CA GLY A 48 19.04 -6.53 -21.01
C GLY A 48 18.65 -5.09 -21.37
N TYR A 49 18.71 -4.23 -20.37
CA TYR A 49 18.29 -2.83 -20.47
C TYR A 49 19.26 -1.91 -19.72
N ARG A 50 19.40 -0.67 -20.21
CA ARG A 50 20.00 0.43 -19.47
C ARG A 50 18.88 1.27 -18.87
N VAL A 51 18.82 1.32 -17.53
CA VAL A 51 17.76 1.99 -16.78
C VAL A 51 18.31 3.27 -16.17
N THR A 52 17.56 4.36 -16.35
CA THR A 52 17.83 5.68 -15.74
C THR A 52 16.53 6.28 -15.23
N GLY A 53 16.54 6.87 -14.05
CA GLY A 53 15.39 7.57 -13.49
C GLY A 53 15.54 7.94 -12.03
N ARG A 54 14.56 8.67 -11.54
CA ARG A 54 14.38 9.00 -10.12
C ARG A 54 12.92 8.75 -9.72
N TRP A 55 12.73 8.03 -8.65
CA TRP A 55 11.42 7.63 -8.12
C TRP A 55 11.29 8.08 -6.69
N GLU A 56 10.18 8.69 -6.37
CA GLU A 56 9.80 9.09 -5.02
C GLU A 56 9.23 7.90 -4.25
N TRP A 57 9.31 7.99 -2.91
CA TRP A 57 8.58 7.15 -1.96
C TRP A 57 9.02 5.68 -1.90
N GLY A 58 10.31 5.43 -1.91
CA GLY A 58 10.88 4.10 -1.68
C GLY A 58 10.72 3.63 -0.23
N THR A 59 9.55 3.14 0.15
CA THR A 59 9.26 2.72 1.53
C THR A 59 10.20 1.63 2.02
N GLY A 60 10.97 1.91 3.07
CA GLY A 60 11.95 0.98 3.65
C GLY A 60 13.31 0.97 2.94
N VAL A 61 13.56 1.90 2.00
CA VAL A 61 14.78 1.93 1.18
C VAL A 61 16.08 2.02 2.00
N MET A 62 16.03 2.58 3.21
CA MET A 62 17.18 2.65 4.12
C MET A 62 17.67 1.27 4.61
N HIS A 63 16.87 0.24 4.40
CA HIS A 63 17.16 -1.15 4.80
C HIS A 63 17.06 -2.12 3.60
N ALA A 64 17.08 -1.57 2.38
CA ALA A 64 16.84 -2.34 1.18
C ALA A 64 18.04 -3.19 0.76
N ASP A 65 17.77 -4.38 0.27
CA ASP A 65 18.70 -5.24 -0.45
C ASP A 65 18.62 -4.96 -1.96
N TRP A 66 17.39 -4.68 -2.43
CA TRP A 66 17.04 -4.42 -3.81
C TRP A 66 16.05 -3.26 -3.91
N VAL A 67 15.86 -2.72 -5.12
CA VAL A 67 14.79 -1.76 -5.42
C VAL A 67 14.03 -2.23 -6.66
N MET A 68 12.70 -2.01 -6.66
CA MET A 68 11.82 -2.24 -7.80
C MET A 68 11.38 -0.91 -8.37
N VAL A 69 11.68 -0.63 -9.64
CA VAL A 69 11.43 0.68 -10.25
C VAL A 69 10.67 0.56 -11.57
N GLY A 70 9.62 1.38 -11.70
CA GLY A 70 8.81 1.45 -12.91
C GLY A 70 9.50 2.29 -14.00
N ALA A 71 9.67 1.74 -15.20
CA ALA A 71 10.20 2.48 -16.33
C ALA A 71 9.46 2.14 -17.63
N LEU A 72 9.41 3.12 -18.53
CA LEU A 72 8.95 2.90 -19.90
C LEU A 72 10.09 2.32 -20.75
N THR A 73 9.76 1.32 -21.57
CA THR A 73 10.65 0.72 -22.55
C THR A 73 9.90 0.49 -23.85
N PRO A 74 10.57 0.54 -25.03
CA PRO A 74 9.94 0.17 -26.27
C PRO A 74 9.35 -1.25 -26.21
N SER A 75 8.15 -1.42 -26.73
CA SER A 75 7.52 -2.73 -26.85
C SER A 75 8.21 -3.55 -27.93
N ALA A 76 8.33 -4.87 -27.72
CA ALA A 76 8.79 -5.79 -28.74
C ALA A 76 7.83 -5.88 -29.94
N ALA A 77 6.58 -5.41 -29.79
CA ALA A 77 5.53 -5.48 -30.83
C ALA A 77 5.43 -4.23 -31.72
N GLY A 78 6.31 -3.22 -31.56
CA GLY A 78 6.30 -2.00 -32.40
C GLY A 78 6.66 -0.72 -31.64
N ASP A 79 6.19 0.43 -32.12
CA ASP A 79 6.52 1.77 -31.60
C ASP A 79 5.88 2.10 -30.25
N ALA A 80 5.03 1.24 -29.71
CA ALA A 80 4.37 1.44 -28.41
C ALA A 80 5.36 1.36 -27.26
N GLN A 81 5.08 2.09 -26.18
CA GLN A 81 5.84 2.00 -24.93
C GLN A 81 5.15 1.02 -23.99
N GLU A 82 5.93 0.18 -23.33
CA GLU A 82 5.47 -0.70 -22.26
C GLU A 82 5.93 -0.16 -20.90
N LEU A 83 5.03 -0.20 -19.92
CA LEU A 83 5.40 0.02 -18.53
C LEU A 83 5.88 -1.29 -17.92
N CYS A 84 7.16 -1.30 -17.55
CA CYS A 84 7.79 -2.45 -16.92
C CYS A 84 8.37 -2.09 -15.56
N MET A 85 8.43 -3.07 -14.68
CA MET A 85 9.13 -3.00 -13.42
C MET A 85 10.48 -3.69 -13.55
N PHE A 86 11.52 -3.02 -13.09
CA PHE A 86 12.91 -3.49 -13.11
C PHE A 86 13.41 -3.69 -11.69
N ILE A 87 14.12 -4.79 -11.42
CA ILE A 87 14.71 -5.07 -10.12
C ILE A 87 16.22 -4.79 -10.20
N ILE A 88 16.69 -3.94 -9.28
CA ILE A 88 18.05 -3.43 -9.25
C ILE A 88 18.63 -3.64 -7.84
N PRO A 89 19.84 -4.19 -7.67
CA PRO A 89 20.51 -4.24 -6.37
C PRO A 89 20.68 -2.83 -5.80
N ILE A 90 20.44 -2.67 -4.48
CA ILE A 90 20.58 -1.36 -3.82
C ILE A 90 21.96 -0.74 -4.00
N ALA A 91 23.01 -1.54 -4.10
CA ALA A 91 24.37 -1.07 -4.35
C ALA A 91 24.55 -0.32 -5.67
N GLN A 92 23.61 -0.45 -6.60
CA GLN A 92 23.58 0.25 -7.90
C GLN A 92 22.59 1.42 -7.94
N ALA A 93 21.95 1.72 -6.82
CA ALA A 93 21.02 2.82 -6.69
C ALA A 93 21.53 3.84 -5.68
N GLN A 94 21.16 5.10 -5.87
CA GLN A 94 21.37 6.18 -4.91
C GLN A 94 20.10 6.42 -4.13
N VAL A 95 20.18 6.43 -2.81
CA VAL A 95 19.10 6.88 -1.91
C VAL A 95 19.30 8.38 -1.66
N ILE A 96 18.26 9.18 -1.93
CA ILE A 96 18.27 10.62 -1.72
C ILE A 96 17.36 10.93 -0.55
N ASP A 97 17.90 11.52 0.51
CA ASP A 97 17.17 11.87 1.74
C ASP A 97 16.15 12.99 1.47
N THR A 98 14.89 12.59 1.27
CA THR A 98 13.77 13.47 0.95
C THR A 98 12.57 13.28 1.89
N TRP A 99 12.57 12.24 2.73
CA TRP A 99 11.40 11.87 3.52
C TRP A 99 11.25 12.69 4.80
N GLN A 100 10.98 13.99 4.64
CA GLN A 100 10.74 14.95 5.72
C GLN A 100 9.25 15.19 5.91
N THR A 101 8.56 14.27 6.62
CA THR A 101 7.09 14.23 6.70
C THR A 101 6.57 14.34 8.13
N ALA A 102 5.32 14.80 8.28
CA ALA A 102 4.66 14.94 9.58
C ALA A 102 4.23 13.59 10.19
N GLY A 103 3.95 12.60 9.38
CA GLY A 103 3.58 11.24 9.77
C GLY A 103 4.29 10.19 8.92
N MET A 104 4.23 8.93 9.34
CA MET A 104 4.94 7.82 8.68
C MET A 104 6.48 8.03 8.61
N VAL A 105 7.03 8.88 9.48
CA VAL A 105 8.47 9.22 9.49
C VAL A 105 9.37 7.98 9.50
N GLY A 106 9.01 6.98 10.31
CA GLY A 106 9.78 5.75 10.45
C GLY A 106 9.76 4.81 9.24
N THR A 107 9.05 5.14 8.16
CA THR A 107 9.10 4.35 6.91
C THR A 107 10.33 4.69 6.07
N GLY A 108 10.93 5.87 6.28
CA GLY A 108 12.10 6.31 5.52
C GLY A 108 11.89 6.21 4.01
N SER A 109 10.71 6.67 3.53
CA SER A 109 10.31 6.50 2.13
C SER A 109 11.03 7.51 1.22
N ASN A 110 12.35 7.51 1.28
CA ASN A 110 13.24 8.39 0.52
C ASN A 110 13.17 8.11 -0.99
N ASP A 111 13.69 9.04 -1.79
CA ASP A 111 13.78 8.85 -3.23
C ASP A 111 14.88 7.85 -3.61
N ILE A 112 14.65 7.18 -4.73
CA ILE A 112 15.56 6.24 -5.36
C ILE A 112 16.00 6.85 -6.71
N ALA A 113 17.31 6.92 -6.98
CA ALA A 113 17.82 7.30 -8.27
C ALA A 113 18.76 6.22 -8.82
N VAL A 114 18.68 5.96 -10.12
CA VAL A 114 19.64 5.15 -10.85
C VAL A 114 20.03 5.85 -12.14
N GLU A 115 21.29 5.69 -12.54
CA GLU A 115 21.82 6.31 -13.75
C GLU A 115 22.53 5.27 -14.61
N ASN A 116 21.98 5.02 -15.79
CA ASN A 116 22.55 4.12 -16.80
C ASN A 116 22.91 2.71 -16.27
N VAL A 117 22.08 2.18 -15.33
CA VAL A 117 22.33 0.87 -14.72
C VAL A 117 21.92 -0.24 -15.68
N PHE A 118 22.80 -1.22 -15.88
CA PHE A 118 22.47 -2.42 -16.66
C PHE A 118 21.60 -3.38 -15.82
N VAL A 119 20.44 -3.74 -16.38
CA VAL A 119 19.52 -4.70 -15.79
C VAL A 119 19.30 -5.87 -16.75
N PRO A 120 19.68 -7.10 -16.39
CA PRO A 120 19.46 -8.28 -17.22
C PRO A 120 17.98 -8.48 -17.56
N SER A 121 17.68 -9.02 -18.73
CA SER A 121 16.32 -9.18 -19.24
C SER A 121 15.39 -9.97 -18.29
N HIS A 122 15.90 -10.95 -17.56
CA HIS A 122 15.10 -11.74 -16.62
C HIS A 122 14.64 -10.94 -15.39
N ARG A 123 15.27 -9.80 -15.06
CA ARG A 123 14.87 -8.90 -13.96
C ARG A 123 13.89 -7.81 -14.40
N ARG A 124 13.30 -7.96 -15.59
CA ARG A 124 12.22 -7.11 -16.10
C ARG A 124 10.89 -7.84 -16.02
N GLN A 125 9.83 -7.16 -15.60
CA GLN A 125 8.47 -7.68 -15.63
C GLN A 125 7.49 -6.65 -16.19
N ASN A 126 6.60 -7.08 -17.09
CA ASN A 126 5.53 -6.23 -17.62
C ASN A 126 4.46 -6.03 -16.53
N ILE A 127 4.15 -4.77 -16.19
CA ILE A 127 3.20 -4.44 -15.13
C ILE A 127 1.76 -4.82 -15.52
N MET A 128 1.41 -4.77 -16.80
CA MET A 128 0.07 -5.16 -17.25
C MET A 128 -0.18 -6.65 -17.08
N ALA A 129 0.84 -7.49 -17.33
CA ALA A 129 0.76 -8.93 -17.06
C ALA A 129 0.59 -9.22 -15.55
N MET A 130 1.33 -8.48 -14.70
CA MET A 130 1.16 -8.59 -13.23
C MET A 130 -0.26 -8.20 -12.79
N ARG A 131 -0.80 -7.10 -13.35
CA ARG A 131 -2.18 -6.64 -13.06
C ARG A 131 -3.23 -7.66 -13.46
N ALA A 132 -3.02 -8.34 -14.58
CA ALA A 132 -3.93 -9.34 -15.11
C ALA A 132 -3.87 -10.69 -14.36
N GLY A 133 -2.90 -10.88 -13.44
CA GLY A 133 -2.64 -12.18 -12.82
C GLY A 133 -1.97 -13.19 -13.77
N ASP A 134 -1.49 -12.74 -14.93
CA ASP A 134 -0.83 -13.55 -15.96
C ASP A 134 0.69 -13.34 -15.95
N SER A 135 1.28 -13.34 -14.77
CA SER A 135 2.72 -13.19 -14.60
C SER A 135 3.44 -14.55 -14.70
N PRO A 136 4.75 -14.55 -15.06
CA PRO A 136 5.55 -15.78 -15.02
C PRO A 136 5.55 -16.46 -13.66
N GLY A 137 5.64 -15.68 -12.56
CA GLY A 137 5.61 -16.23 -11.21
C GLY A 137 4.27 -16.84 -10.82
N ALA A 138 3.14 -16.28 -11.28
CA ALA A 138 1.83 -16.89 -11.07
C ALA A 138 1.77 -18.30 -11.69
N LYS A 139 2.33 -18.46 -12.88
CA LYS A 139 2.44 -19.77 -13.56
C LYS A 139 3.41 -20.72 -12.86
N LEU A 140 4.57 -20.17 -12.42
CA LEU A 140 5.61 -20.95 -11.72
C LEU A 140 5.10 -21.55 -10.41
N HIS A 141 4.43 -20.73 -9.59
CA HIS A 141 3.95 -21.16 -8.27
C HIS A 141 2.64 -21.94 -8.33
N GLY A 142 1.77 -21.68 -9.31
CA GLY A 142 0.50 -22.37 -9.51
C GLY A 142 -0.46 -22.28 -8.32
N THR A 143 -0.35 -21.24 -7.50
CA THR A 143 -1.18 -21.05 -6.31
C THR A 143 -2.07 -19.82 -6.41
N ALA A 144 -3.24 -19.88 -5.78
CA ALA A 144 -4.20 -18.77 -5.72
C ALA A 144 -3.57 -17.45 -5.26
N THR A 145 -2.61 -17.51 -4.34
CA THR A 145 -1.92 -16.33 -3.80
C THR A 145 -1.25 -15.48 -4.88
N TYR A 146 -0.63 -16.09 -5.89
CA TYR A 146 0.05 -15.37 -6.97
C TYR A 146 -0.84 -15.07 -8.17
N ALA A 147 -2.07 -15.60 -8.19
CA ALA A 147 -3.09 -15.33 -9.20
C ALA A 147 -4.05 -14.19 -8.80
N MET A 148 -3.92 -13.63 -7.59
CA MET A 148 -4.74 -12.50 -7.13
C MET A 148 -4.48 -11.22 -7.97
N PRO A 149 -5.51 -10.35 -8.15
CA PRO A 149 -5.36 -9.09 -8.86
C PRO A 149 -4.41 -8.14 -8.12
N MET A 150 -3.35 -7.67 -8.79
CA MET A 150 -2.22 -6.96 -8.18
C MET A 150 -2.64 -5.70 -7.42
N LEU A 151 -3.36 -4.77 -8.04
CA LEU A 151 -3.70 -3.50 -7.39
C LEU A 151 -4.60 -3.65 -6.15
N PRO A 152 -5.62 -4.52 -6.14
CA PRO A 152 -6.36 -4.84 -4.92
C PRO A 152 -5.48 -5.44 -3.81
N VAL A 153 -4.51 -6.30 -4.12
CA VAL A 153 -3.55 -6.82 -3.11
C VAL A 153 -2.74 -5.69 -2.51
N LEU A 154 -2.13 -4.84 -3.35
CA LEU A 154 -1.32 -3.69 -2.89
C LEU A 154 -2.15 -2.73 -2.01
N GLY A 155 -3.37 -2.40 -2.46
CA GLY A 155 -4.25 -1.54 -1.69
C GLY A 155 -4.68 -2.17 -0.36
N LEU A 156 -5.00 -3.45 -0.33
CA LEU A 156 -5.44 -4.17 0.86
C LEU A 156 -4.34 -4.26 1.92
N THR A 157 -3.13 -4.61 1.53
CA THR A 157 -1.98 -4.70 2.43
C THR A 157 -1.61 -3.33 3.01
N ALA A 158 -1.66 -2.28 2.19
CA ALA A 158 -1.44 -0.92 2.61
C ALA A 158 -2.58 -0.36 3.51
N ALA A 159 -3.83 -0.84 3.38
CA ALA A 159 -4.96 -0.44 4.21
C ALA A 159 -4.94 -1.07 5.61
N ALA A 160 -4.36 -2.24 5.78
CA ALA A 160 -4.37 -2.98 7.04
C ALA A 160 -3.79 -2.18 8.24
N PRO A 161 -2.66 -1.44 8.10
CA PRO A 161 -2.15 -0.57 9.17
C PRO A 161 -3.11 0.55 9.58
N ALA A 162 -3.88 1.12 8.64
CA ALA A 162 -4.87 2.15 8.95
C ALA A 162 -5.99 1.61 9.85
N VAL A 163 -6.50 0.42 9.55
CA VAL A 163 -7.50 -0.28 10.38
C VAL A 163 -6.93 -0.61 11.76
N GLY A 164 -5.68 -1.08 11.82
CA GLY A 164 -4.96 -1.30 13.08
C GLY A 164 -4.83 -0.03 13.90
N GLY A 165 -4.47 1.08 13.26
CA GLY A 165 -4.40 2.42 13.85
C GLY A 165 -5.74 2.89 14.41
N ALA A 166 -6.83 2.73 13.66
CA ALA A 166 -8.18 3.08 14.10
C ALA A 166 -8.59 2.29 15.36
N ARG A 167 -8.37 0.98 15.36
CA ARG A 167 -8.65 0.13 16.53
C ARG A 167 -7.82 0.54 17.76
N ARG A 168 -6.52 0.82 17.56
CA ARG A 168 -5.67 1.27 18.68
C ARG A 168 -6.06 2.64 19.19
N ALA A 169 -6.46 3.57 18.32
CA ALA A 169 -6.97 4.89 18.72
C ALA A 169 -8.21 4.77 19.62
N VAL A 170 -9.15 3.90 19.28
CA VAL A 170 -10.33 3.64 20.11
C VAL A 170 -9.96 3.03 21.46
N ALA A 171 -9.01 2.10 21.51
CA ALA A 171 -8.51 1.51 22.75
C ALA A 171 -7.84 2.57 23.65
N LEU A 172 -7.00 3.44 23.09
CA LEU A 172 -6.38 4.57 23.82
C LEU A 172 -7.40 5.56 24.35
N PHE A 173 -8.44 5.84 23.58
CA PHE A 173 -9.56 6.66 24.04
C PHE A 173 -10.27 6.00 25.23
N GLN A 174 -10.57 4.71 25.17
CA GLN A 174 -11.18 3.94 26.26
C GLN A 174 -10.31 3.95 27.54
N GLU A 175 -9.00 3.68 27.40
CA GLU A 175 -8.03 3.74 28.50
C GLU A 175 -8.06 5.12 29.18
N ARG A 176 -8.08 6.19 28.40
CA ARG A 176 -8.17 7.56 28.88
C ARG A 176 -9.42 7.83 29.70
N LEU A 177 -10.59 7.37 29.25
CA LEU A 177 -11.86 7.56 29.97
C LEU A 177 -11.81 6.98 31.39
N SER A 178 -11.17 5.84 31.57
CA SER A 178 -11.03 5.16 32.86
C SER A 178 -10.06 5.87 33.82
N GLN A 179 -9.02 6.53 33.26
CA GLN A 179 -7.93 7.09 34.04
C GLN A 179 -8.14 8.56 34.44
N ARG A 180 -8.89 9.35 33.66
CA ARG A 180 -9.01 10.79 33.81
C ARG A 180 -10.32 11.24 34.46
N ALA A 181 -10.22 12.25 35.33
CA ALA A 181 -11.37 12.95 35.84
C ALA A 181 -11.74 14.15 34.96
N VAL A 182 -12.96 14.62 35.08
CA VAL A 182 -13.39 15.89 34.47
C VAL A 182 -12.63 17.04 35.17
N TYR A 183 -12.15 17.99 34.36
CA TYR A 183 -11.38 19.12 34.88
C TYR A 183 -12.12 19.84 36.02
N GLY A 184 -11.43 20.07 37.14
CA GLY A 184 -11.99 20.72 38.32
C GLY A 184 -12.96 19.87 39.16
N THR A 185 -13.07 18.53 38.91
CA THR A 185 -13.96 17.65 39.66
C THR A 185 -13.26 16.30 39.96
N THR A 186 -13.95 15.47 40.80
CA THR A 186 -13.54 14.09 41.07
C THR A 186 -14.24 13.07 40.16
N THR A 187 -15.23 13.50 39.36
CA THR A 187 -16.01 12.65 38.46
C THR A 187 -15.15 12.10 37.36
N LYS A 188 -15.11 10.80 37.16
CA LYS A 188 -14.37 10.16 36.06
C LYS A 188 -15.00 10.50 34.71
N LEU A 189 -14.16 10.66 33.68
CA LEU A 189 -14.68 10.80 32.31
C LEU A 189 -15.55 9.61 31.90
N ALA A 190 -15.23 8.41 32.41
CA ALA A 190 -16.01 7.19 32.19
C ALA A 190 -17.43 7.25 32.73
N GLU A 191 -17.76 8.17 33.65
CA GLU A 191 -19.10 8.33 34.23
C GLU A 191 -20.01 9.23 33.38
N LYS A 192 -19.45 9.92 32.36
CA LYS A 192 -20.22 10.83 31.50
C LYS A 192 -21.03 10.09 30.43
N PRO A 193 -22.33 10.35 30.29
CA PRO A 193 -23.13 9.76 29.21
C PRO A 193 -22.59 10.03 27.81
N THR A 194 -22.04 11.23 27.58
CA THR A 194 -21.40 11.58 26.29
C THR A 194 -20.18 10.74 25.98
N SER A 195 -19.42 10.29 26.99
CA SER A 195 -18.30 9.38 26.81
C SER A 195 -18.77 7.98 26.39
N HIS A 196 -19.88 7.51 26.97
CA HIS A 196 -20.48 6.22 26.60
C HIS A 196 -20.93 6.22 25.15
N VAL A 197 -21.64 7.27 24.71
CA VAL A 197 -22.11 7.42 23.33
C VAL A 197 -20.93 7.43 22.36
N ARG A 198 -19.90 8.25 22.62
CA ARG A 198 -18.72 8.36 21.75
C ARG A 198 -17.95 7.04 21.68
N LEU A 199 -17.71 6.40 22.83
CA LEU A 199 -16.99 5.12 22.86
C LEU A 199 -17.76 4.02 22.12
N GLY A 200 -19.06 3.91 22.36
CA GLY A 200 -19.93 2.94 21.69
C GLY A 200 -19.92 3.12 20.17
N LEU A 201 -20.07 4.37 19.70
CA LEU A 201 -20.03 4.70 18.28
C LEU A 201 -18.66 4.36 17.63
N LEU A 202 -17.57 4.83 18.24
CA LEU A 202 -16.21 4.60 17.71
C LEU A 202 -15.86 3.11 17.69
N ARG A 203 -16.24 2.37 18.73
CA ARG A 203 -16.01 0.92 18.79
C ARG A 203 -16.80 0.18 17.72
N GLY A 204 -18.10 0.49 17.58
CA GLY A 204 -18.94 -0.14 16.55
C GLY A 204 -18.42 0.11 15.14
N ARG A 205 -18.00 1.35 14.84
CA ARG A 205 -17.37 1.70 13.54
C ARG A 205 -16.07 0.92 13.32
N ALA A 206 -15.19 0.85 14.31
CA ALA A 206 -13.91 0.15 14.20
C ALA A 206 -14.09 -1.37 14.01
N ASP A 207 -15.08 -1.98 14.68
CA ASP A 207 -15.37 -3.41 14.53
C ASP A 207 -15.98 -3.71 13.15
N ALA A 208 -16.91 -2.88 12.66
CA ALA A 208 -17.46 -2.98 11.30
C ALA A 208 -16.37 -2.82 10.23
N LEU A 209 -15.44 -1.89 10.44
CA LEU A 209 -14.33 -1.65 9.55
C LEU A 209 -13.38 -2.86 9.47
N ALA A 210 -13.07 -3.49 10.62
CA ALA A 210 -12.25 -4.69 10.66
C ALA A 210 -12.94 -5.89 9.97
N ALA A 211 -14.26 -6.01 10.08
CA ALA A 211 -15.04 -7.02 9.36
C ALA A 211 -15.01 -6.77 7.85
N LYS A 212 -15.14 -5.50 7.41
CA LYS A 212 -15.09 -5.12 6.01
C LYS A 212 -13.72 -5.41 5.39
N LEU A 213 -12.61 -5.09 6.08
CA LEU A 213 -11.26 -5.42 5.63
C LEU A 213 -11.10 -6.92 5.39
N LYS A 214 -11.58 -7.75 6.33
CA LYS A 214 -11.54 -9.21 6.20
C LYS A 214 -12.39 -9.72 5.02
N GLN A 215 -13.54 -9.07 4.76
CA GLN A 215 -14.38 -9.45 3.62
C GLN A 215 -13.67 -9.13 2.31
N VAL A 216 -13.12 -7.93 2.16
CA VAL A 216 -12.35 -7.56 0.94
C VAL A 216 -11.16 -8.49 0.73
N ALA A 217 -10.47 -8.91 1.81
CA ALA A 217 -9.38 -9.88 1.69
C ALA A 217 -9.86 -11.24 1.15
N ARG A 218 -11.04 -11.72 1.60
CA ARG A 218 -11.64 -12.95 1.05
C ARG A 218 -12.04 -12.79 -0.43
N ASP A 219 -12.62 -11.64 -0.77
CA ASP A 219 -13.05 -11.37 -2.15
C ASP A 219 -11.84 -11.33 -3.11
N VAL A 220 -10.73 -10.73 -2.69
CA VAL A 220 -9.46 -10.72 -3.45
C VAL A 220 -8.89 -12.13 -3.58
N MET A 221 -8.89 -12.93 -2.51
CA MET A 221 -8.43 -14.32 -2.55
C MET A 221 -9.31 -15.19 -3.46
N ALA A 222 -10.63 -15.02 -3.41
CA ALA A 222 -11.55 -15.76 -4.25
C ALA A 222 -11.28 -15.56 -5.75
N TRP A 223 -10.84 -14.38 -6.17
CA TRP A 223 -10.39 -14.17 -7.54
C TRP A 223 -9.15 -15.00 -7.88
N GLY A 224 -8.18 -15.09 -6.98
CA GLY A 224 -7.02 -15.97 -7.16
C GLY A 224 -7.41 -17.45 -7.23
N GLU A 225 -8.38 -17.87 -6.42
CA GLU A 225 -8.89 -19.27 -6.39
C GLU A 225 -9.73 -19.61 -7.61
N SER A 226 -10.39 -18.65 -8.24
CA SER A 226 -11.26 -18.87 -9.40
C SER A 226 -10.50 -19.31 -10.66
N GLY A 227 -9.20 -19.04 -10.74
CA GLY A 227 -8.38 -19.24 -11.94
C GLY A 227 -8.76 -18.30 -13.10
N GLN A 228 -9.62 -17.31 -12.87
CA GLN A 228 -10.05 -16.34 -13.87
C GLN A 228 -9.38 -14.99 -13.64
N VAL A 229 -9.20 -14.24 -14.72
CA VAL A 229 -8.77 -12.83 -14.63
C VAL A 229 -9.88 -12.00 -13.99
N CYS A 230 -9.58 -11.31 -12.91
CA CYS A 230 -10.54 -10.41 -12.25
C CYS A 230 -10.98 -9.31 -13.23
N PRO A 231 -12.30 -9.18 -13.54
CA PRO A 231 -12.80 -8.17 -14.46
C PRO A 231 -12.51 -6.75 -14.00
N GLU A 232 -12.42 -5.81 -14.95
CA GLU A 232 -12.10 -4.41 -14.65
C GLU A 232 -13.10 -3.77 -13.70
N LEU A 233 -14.39 -4.04 -13.88
CA LEU A 233 -15.47 -3.57 -13.01
C LEU A 233 -15.27 -4.05 -11.56
N GLU A 234 -14.90 -5.30 -11.37
CA GLU A 234 -14.68 -5.88 -10.03
C GLU A 234 -13.42 -5.31 -9.38
N ARG A 235 -12.33 -5.11 -10.14
CA ARG A 235 -11.14 -4.43 -9.63
C ARG A 235 -11.43 -3.01 -9.17
N ALA A 236 -12.24 -2.26 -9.95
CA ALA A 236 -12.68 -0.92 -9.59
C ALA A 236 -13.54 -0.91 -8.32
N ALA A 237 -14.46 -1.85 -8.19
CA ALA A 237 -15.29 -2.03 -6.99
C ALA A 237 -14.44 -2.31 -5.75
N LEU A 238 -13.45 -3.21 -5.85
CA LEU A 238 -12.51 -3.52 -4.76
C LEU A 238 -11.69 -2.27 -4.38
N ARG A 239 -11.22 -1.50 -5.36
CA ARG A 239 -10.46 -0.27 -5.10
C ARG A 239 -11.28 0.77 -4.34
N VAL A 240 -12.56 0.98 -4.71
CA VAL A 240 -13.49 1.86 -3.97
C VAL A 240 -13.66 1.38 -2.53
N GLN A 241 -13.85 0.08 -2.30
CA GLN A 241 -14.01 -0.48 -0.97
C GLN A 241 -12.76 -0.27 -0.12
N ILE A 242 -11.57 -0.47 -0.68
CA ILE A 242 -10.28 -0.28 0.02
C ILE A 242 -10.06 1.20 0.35
N GLY A 243 -10.31 2.12 -0.58
CA GLY A 243 -10.23 3.57 -0.34
C GLY A 243 -11.20 4.03 0.77
N ALA A 244 -12.43 3.51 0.75
CA ALA A 244 -13.43 3.80 1.78
C ALA A 244 -13.01 3.27 3.17
N ILE A 245 -12.35 2.09 3.25
CA ILE A 245 -11.79 1.55 4.49
C ILE A 245 -10.74 2.50 5.07
N VAL A 246 -9.84 3.03 4.26
CA VAL A 246 -8.79 3.93 4.73
C VAL A 246 -9.36 5.29 5.12
N ARG A 247 -10.31 5.84 4.37
CA ARG A 247 -11.03 7.07 4.74
C ARG A 247 -11.72 6.92 6.10
N GLU A 248 -12.48 5.84 6.31
CA GLU A 248 -13.16 5.56 7.57
C GLU A 248 -12.18 5.35 8.73
N SER A 249 -11.05 4.67 8.50
CA SER A 249 -9.97 4.53 9.49
C SER A 249 -9.46 5.89 9.96
N ARG A 250 -9.17 6.80 9.02
CA ARG A 250 -8.72 8.17 9.30
C ARG A 250 -9.76 8.92 10.12
N ASP A 251 -11.03 8.82 9.75
CA ASP A 251 -12.13 9.53 10.40
C ASP A 251 -12.34 9.01 11.84
N ILE A 252 -12.26 7.71 12.08
CA ILE A 252 -12.29 7.12 13.44
C ILE A 252 -11.12 7.66 14.29
N VAL A 253 -9.91 7.70 13.73
CA VAL A 253 -8.72 8.18 14.46
C VAL A 253 -8.87 9.67 14.78
N ARG A 254 -9.36 10.50 13.85
CA ARG A 254 -9.65 11.92 14.07
C ARG A 254 -10.67 12.10 15.20
N ASP A 255 -11.79 11.39 15.13
CA ASP A 255 -12.89 11.52 16.11
C ASP A 255 -12.44 11.07 17.52
N ALA A 256 -11.59 10.03 17.62
CA ALA A 256 -10.98 9.59 18.87
C ALA A 256 -9.99 10.64 19.42
N MET A 257 -9.22 11.29 18.53
CA MET A 257 -8.28 12.37 18.87
C MET A 257 -9.02 13.58 19.45
N GLU A 258 -10.07 14.05 18.75
CA GLU A 258 -10.91 15.18 19.19
C GLU A 258 -11.61 14.87 20.52
N ALA A 259 -12.14 13.67 20.68
CA ALA A 259 -12.79 13.24 21.92
C ALA A 259 -11.81 13.11 23.10
N SER A 260 -10.52 12.98 22.83
CA SER A 260 -9.46 12.90 23.84
C SER A 260 -8.98 14.26 24.35
N GLY A 261 -9.30 15.36 23.67
CA GLY A 261 -8.96 16.72 24.06
C GLY A 261 -7.44 17.05 23.95
N ALA A 262 -7.05 18.24 24.42
CA ALA A 262 -5.72 18.82 24.18
C ALA A 262 -4.53 17.91 24.56
N HIS A 263 -4.65 17.10 25.62
CA HIS A 263 -3.58 16.21 26.04
C HIS A 263 -3.22 15.14 24.98
N ALA A 264 -4.15 14.81 24.10
CA ALA A 264 -3.89 13.86 23.01
C ALA A 264 -2.83 14.37 22.01
N HIS A 265 -2.58 15.69 21.99
CA HIS A 265 -1.62 16.33 21.07
C HIS A 265 -0.18 16.39 21.60
N PHE A 266 0.06 16.01 22.86
CA PHE A 266 1.41 15.95 23.40
C PHE A 266 2.23 14.87 22.68
N LEU A 267 3.52 15.15 22.42
CA LEU A 267 4.37 14.25 21.61
C LEU A 267 4.64 12.89 22.25
N ASP A 268 4.55 12.79 23.57
CA ASP A 268 4.63 11.54 24.35
C ASP A 268 3.33 10.72 24.30
N ASN A 269 2.21 11.32 23.87
CA ASN A 269 0.95 10.61 23.74
C ASN A 269 0.90 9.79 22.43
N PRO A 270 0.73 8.46 22.50
CA PRO A 270 0.75 7.62 21.30
C PRO A 270 -0.38 7.93 20.30
N LEU A 271 -1.49 8.53 20.75
CA LEU A 271 -2.64 8.82 19.88
C LEU A 271 -2.30 9.85 18.80
N GLN A 272 -1.51 10.91 19.13
CA GLN A 272 -1.10 11.87 18.11
C GLN A 272 -0.21 11.26 17.03
N ARG A 273 0.65 10.29 17.39
CA ARG A 273 1.46 9.59 16.40
C ARG A 273 0.58 8.77 15.46
N ILE A 274 -0.36 7.99 16.01
CA ILE A 274 -1.31 7.23 15.19
C ILE A 274 -2.10 8.17 14.27
N HIS A 275 -2.54 9.30 14.79
CA HIS A 275 -3.28 10.30 14.00
C HIS A 275 -2.44 10.79 12.81
N ARG A 276 -1.19 11.21 13.03
CA ARG A 276 -0.31 11.68 11.97
C ARG A 276 0.00 10.58 10.94
N ASP A 277 0.30 9.37 11.42
CA ASP A 277 0.66 8.25 10.56
C ASP A 277 -0.52 7.80 9.68
N VAL A 278 -1.72 7.64 10.24
CA VAL A 278 -2.90 7.24 9.48
C VAL A 278 -3.34 8.35 8.51
N HIS A 279 -3.20 9.61 8.92
CA HIS A 279 -3.51 10.74 8.05
C HIS A 279 -2.57 10.78 6.84
N THR A 280 -1.26 10.66 7.05
CA THR A 280 -0.27 10.60 5.98
C THR A 280 -0.51 9.39 5.07
N LEU A 281 -0.74 8.20 5.64
CA LEU A 281 -1.04 6.99 4.88
C LEU A 281 -2.27 7.18 3.98
N SER A 282 -3.32 7.84 4.48
CA SER A 282 -4.57 8.06 3.73
C SER A 282 -4.41 8.93 2.48
N CYS A 283 -3.29 9.64 2.35
CA CYS A 283 -2.96 10.46 1.18
C CYS A 283 -2.22 9.68 0.08
N HIS A 284 -1.95 8.38 0.28
CA HIS A 284 -1.33 7.57 -0.76
C HIS A 284 -2.25 7.41 -1.97
N THR A 285 -1.70 7.50 -3.18
CA THR A 285 -2.48 7.51 -4.45
C THR A 285 -3.35 6.28 -4.66
N VAL A 286 -2.97 5.12 -4.09
CA VAL A 286 -3.80 3.90 -4.13
C VAL A 286 -5.14 4.08 -3.43
N PHE A 287 -5.23 5.03 -2.48
CA PHE A 287 -6.42 5.35 -1.70
C PHE A 287 -7.17 6.60 -2.18
N ASP A 288 -6.79 7.16 -3.34
CA ASP A 288 -7.55 8.24 -3.96
C ASP A 288 -8.96 7.74 -4.27
N LEU A 289 -9.88 8.04 -3.33
CA LEU A 289 -11.24 7.53 -3.37
C LEU A 289 -12.06 8.24 -4.45
N ASP A 290 -11.78 9.50 -4.73
CA ASP A 290 -12.52 10.26 -5.73
C ASP A 290 -12.18 9.72 -7.12
N LEU A 291 -10.90 9.48 -7.42
CA LEU A 291 -10.49 8.80 -8.65
C LEU A 291 -11.03 7.36 -8.72
N ALA A 292 -11.00 6.60 -7.64
CA ALA A 292 -11.54 5.24 -7.62
C ALA A 292 -13.05 5.22 -7.90
N CYS A 293 -13.82 6.11 -7.29
CA CYS A 293 -15.26 6.26 -7.50
C CYS A 293 -15.58 6.71 -8.93
N GLU A 294 -14.79 7.62 -9.50
CA GLU A 294 -14.96 8.03 -10.90
C GLU A 294 -14.80 6.83 -11.83
N GLN A 295 -13.71 6.07 -11.70
CA GLN A 295 -13.46 4.90 -12.55
C GLN A 295 -14.59 3.86 -12.42
N TYR A 296 -15.00 3.55 -11.20
CA TYR A 296 -16.08 2.60 -10.93
C TYR A 296 -17.42 3.09 -11.50
N GLY A 297 -17.75 4.38 -11.30
CA GLY A 297 -18.96 4.99 -11.85
C GLY A 297 -18.99 4.96 -13.38
N ARG A 298 -17.85 5.21 -14.05
CA ARG A 298 -17.74 5.09 -15.51
C ARG A 298 -18.06 3.67 -15.97
N LEU A 299 -17.42 2.67 -15.35
CA LEU A 299 -17.63 1.25 -15.70
C LEU A 299 -19.08 0.78 -15.45
N LEU A 300 -19.74 1.28 -14.40
CA LEU A 300 -21.18 1.02 -14.14
C LEU A 300 -22.10 1.60 -15.22
N LEU A 301 -21.63 2.59 -15.96
CA LEU A 301 -22.34 3.24 -17.06
C LEU A 301 -21.85 2.76 -18.44
N ASP A 302 -21.15 1.61 -18.50
CA ASP A 302 -20.54 1.05 -19.72
C ASP A 302 -19.56 2.00 -20.43
N LEU A 303 -18.97 2.95 -19.70
CA LEU A 303 -17.90 3.82 -20.19
C LEU A 303 -16.54 3.23 -19.86
N PRO A 304 -15.52 3.32 -20.75
CA PRO A 304 -14.19 2.81 -20.46
C PRO A 304 -13.55 3.57 -19.30
N ALA A 305 -12.77 2.88 -18.47
CA ALA A 305 -11.93 3.54 -17.49
C ALA A 305 -10.90 4.46 -18.20
N ASN A 306 -10.62 5.63 -17.61
CA ASN A 306 -9.65 6.59 -18.12
C ASN A 306 -8.39 6.70 -17.23
N ALA A 307 -8.32 5.88 -16.19
CA ALA A 307 -7.17 5.70 -15.32
C ALA A 307 -7.07 4.21 -14.88
N PRO A 308 -5.91 3.75 -14.39
CA PRO A 308 -5.72 2.38 -13.94
C PRO A 308 -6.68 1.97 -12.81
N VAL A 309 -7.26 0.78 -12.92
CA VAL A 309 -8.14 0.13 -11.93
C VAL A 309 -7.60 -1.24 -11.55
#